data_836a7e4830a83722554d79f58b069b75
#
_entry.id   836a7e4830a83722554d79f58b069b75
#
_cell.length_a   1.000
_cell.length_b   1.000
_cell.length_c   1.000
_cell.angle_alpha   90.00
_cell.angle_beta   90.00
_cell.angle_gamma   90.00
#
_symmetry.space_group_name_H-M   'P 1'
#
loop_
_entity.id
_entity.type
_entity.pdbx_description
1 polymer ?
#
loop_
_entity_poly.entity_id
_entity_poly.type
_entity_poly.pdbx_seq_one_letter_code
_entity_poly.pdbx_strand_id
1 'polypeptide(L)'
;MILKSDCKYFPGDRPCSFNKREGVKCDACSYYETEQTRILIIKLDAVGDVLRTTCILHGLKEQYPKSEITWITRQSAVPLFDNNYLVDRVFAYESTESILHTIVEEFDIVINLDAASESAVLASAARGKEKIGYGLDARGNIFPLNSEAIPWLEMGAFDDLKKKNTRSFQDLMLDICRLKTAKKDIILKLSEEELNFAQIFAGMAGIPSHSWKIGLNTGASGRWQLKQWTLEGFEKLINLLLEQTDATILLYGGPLEQERNEHLSQLHPTRVINTGTDNSLRRFFALVTVCDLFLTGDTLALHVATALKKKVIALLGPTSAAEIDSYNEQVVKVQANLDCLVCYKPRCDFNPNCMNSITPENIFSLIKVTMR
;
A
#
# COMPACT_ATOMS: atom_id res chain seq x y z
N MET A 1 12.78 40.49 12.05
CA MET A 1 12.17 39.43 12.92
C MET A 1 13.28 38.41 13.19
N ILE A 2 13.46 37.93 14.40
CA ILE A 2 14.46 36.92 14.76
C ILE A 2 14.11 35.57 14.14
N LEU A 3 12.80 35.30 14.01
CA LEU A 3 12.28 34.06 13.52
C LEU A 3 12.56 33.86 12.01
N LYS A 4 13.08 32.68 11.64
CA LYS A 4 13.26 32.26 10.26
C LYS A 4 12.21 31.19 9.92
N SER A 5 11.12 31.66 9.31
CA SER A 5 9.96 30.79 8.97
C SER A 5 10.23 29.81 7.81
N ASP A 6 11.33 30.02 7.10
CA ASP A 6 11.83 29.18 5.99
C ASP A 6 12.78 28.08 6.46
N CYS A 7 12.91 27.87 7.77
CA CYS A 7 13.78 26.84 8.34
C CYS A 7 13.08 25.51 8.39
N LYS A 8 13.67 24.47 7.81
CA LYS A 8 13.22 23.08 7.80
C LYS A 8 12.81 22.52 9.19
N TYR A 9 13.44 23.03 10.25
CA TYR A 9 13.19 22.57 11.62
C TYR A 9 12.16 23.42 12.38
N PHE A 10 11.61 24.45 11.74
CA PHE A 10 10.64 25.32 12.39
C PHE A 10 9.22 24.76 12.25
N PRO A 11 8.56 24.37 13.36
CA PRO A 11 7.23 23.77 13.32
C PRO A 11 6.07 24.77 13.10
N GLY A 12 6.37 26.05 12.82
CA GLY A 12 5.40 27.10 12.49
C GLY A 12 4.89 27.90 13.68
N ASP A 13 4.59 27.29 14.82
CA ASP A 13 3.86 27.86 15.93
C ASP A 13 4.56 27.72 17.31
N ARG A 14 5.65 26.97 17.39
CA ARG A 14 6.30 26.59 18.65
C ARG A 14 7.81 26.47 18.52
N PRO A 15 8.54 26.36 19.64
CA PRO A 15 9.97 26.17 19.60
C PRO A 15 10.35 24.85 18.90
N CYS A 16 11.35 24.90 18.00
CA CYS A 16 11.91 23.70 17.38
C CYS A 16 12.74 22.88 18.42
N SER A 17 13.10 21.66 18.05
CA SER A 17 13.84 20.73 18.92
C SER A 17 15.20 21.31 19.36
N PHE A 18 15.90 22.03 18.50
CA PHE A 18 17.19 22.66 18.84
C PHE A 18 17.02 23.80 19.83
N ASN A 19 15.98 24.65 19.66
CA ASN A 19 15.68 25.68 20.65
C ASN A 19 15.32 25.07 22.01
N LYS A 20 14.48 24.03 22.03
CA LYS A 20 14.11 23.34 23.29
C LYS A 20 15.30 22.72 24.00
N ARG A 21 16.23 22.17 23.26
CA ARG A 21 17.38 21.43 23.80
C ARG A 21 18.52 22.35 24.24
N GLU A 22 18.78 23.40 23.45
CA GLU A 22 20.01 24.20 23.57
C GLU A 22 19.73 25.70 23.75
N GLY A 23 18.48 26.13 23.70
CA GLY A 23 18.07 27.53 23.85
C GLY A 23 18.46 28.44 22.67
N VAL A 24 18.97 27.88 21.54
CA VAL A 24 19.38 28.66 20.38
C VAL A 24 18.20 29.39 19.73
N LYS A 25 18.44 30.65 19.31
CA LYS A 25 17.48 31.45 18.55
C LYS A 25 17.85 31.46 17.07
N CYS A 26 16.87 31.68 16.20
CA CYS A 26 17.05 31.54 14.75
C CYS A 26 18.12 32.49 14.15
N ASP A 27 18.35 33.64 14.74
CA ASP A 27 19.35 34.63 14.28
C ASP A 27 20.81 34.16 14.45
N ALA A 28 21.05 33.28 15.44
CA ALA A 28 22.38 32.71 15.73
C ALA A 28 22.40 31.18 15.64
N CYS A 29 21.46 30.58 14.94
CA CYS A 29 21.30 29.13 14.89
C CYS A 29 22.23 28.48 13.86
N SER A 30 23.14 27.61 14.35
CA SER A 30 24.06 26.83 13.51
C SER A 30 23.37 25.67 12.79
N TYR A 31 22.14 25.29 13.21
CA TYR A 31 21.33 24.26 12.63
C TYR A 31 20.36 24.78 11.56
N TYR A 32 20.41 26.10 11.27
CA TYR A 32 19.52 26.68 10.27
C TYR A 32 19.76 26.07 8.89
N GLU A 33 18.71 25.48 8.35
CA GLU A 33 18.69 24.89 7.02
C GLU A 33 17.38 25.31 6.32
N THR A 34 17.49 25.93 5.15
CA THR A 34 16.31 26.32 4.35
C THR A 34 15.73 25.12 3.62
N GLU A 35 14.43 25.04 3.60
CA GLU A 35 13.71 24.19 2.64
C GLU A 35 13.87 24.75 1.23
N GLN A 36 14.15 23.85 0.27
CA GLN A 36 14.37 24.27 -1.11
C GLN A 36 13.18 23.97 -2.03
N THR A 37 12.44 22.90 -1.78
CA THR A 37 11.33 22.48 -2.62
C THR A 37 10.19 21.94 -1.75
N ARG A 38 9.02 22.54 -1.85
CA ARG A 38 7.81 22.13 -1.13
C ARG A 38 6.92 21.32 -2.06
N ILE A 39 6.68 20.07 -1.73
CA ILE A 39 5.92 19.12 -2.55
C ILE A 39 4.66 18.70 -1.82
N LEU A 40 3.50 18.92 -2.44
CA LEU A 40 2.22 18.36 -1.98
C LEU A 40 1.88 17.12 -2.80
N ILE A 41 1.63 16.01 -2.13
CA ILE A 41 1.16 14.77 -2.74
C ILE A 41 -0.30 14.54 -2.30
N ILE A 42 -1.18 14.35 -3.25
CA ILE A 42 -2.59 14.02 -3.04
C ILE A 42 -2.81 12.59 -3.53
N LYS A 43 -3.13 11.69 -2.59
CA LYS A 43 -3.50 10.31 -2.87
C LYS A 43 -4.45 9.83 -1.77
N LEU A 44 -5.76 9.79 -2.07
CA LEU A 44 -6.81 9.62 -1.05
C LEU A 44 -7.17 8.15 -0.82
N ASP A 45 -7.40 7.40 -1.88
CA ASP A 45 -7.99 6.05 -1.87
C ASP A 45 -7.34 5.11 -2.90
N ALA A 46 -7.56 3.82 -2.76
CA ALA A 46 -7.88 3.09 -1.54
C ALA A 46 -6.61 2.90 -0.70
N VAL A 47 -6.72 2.47 0.57
CA VAL A 47 -5.55 2.32 1.47
C VAL A 47 -4.39 1.54 0.81
N GLY A 48 -4.70 0.46 0.06
CA GLY A 48 -3.69 -0.30 -0.69
C GLY A 48 -3.03 0.50 -1.82
N ASP A 49 -3.81 1.35 -2.51
CA ASP A 49 -3.31 2.23 -3.57
C ASP A 49 -2.46 3.36 -2.99
N VAL A 50 -2.84 3.90 -1.83
CA VAL A 50 -2.01 4.86 -1.10
C VAL A 50 -0.67 4.24 -0.73
N LEU A 51 -0.69 3.02 -0.17
CA LEU A 51 0.53 2.31 0.23
C LEU A 51 1.46 2.06 -0.96
N ARG A 52 0.96 1.48 -2.06
CA ARG A 52 1.82 1.18 -3.22
C ARG A 52 2.31 2.44 -3.94
N THR A 53 1.63 3.59 -3.77
CA THR A 53 2.06 4.88 -4.33
C THR A 53 3.29 5.44 -3.59
N THR A 54 3.60 5.00 -2.38
CA THR A 54 4.83 5.42 -1.67
C THR A 54 6.12 5.09 -2.44
N CYS A 55 6.05 4.26 -3.47
CA CYS A 55 7.17 3.95 -4.37
C CYS A 55 7.82 5.18 -5.03
N ILE A 56 7.06 6.29 -5.16
CA ILE A 56 7.58 7.54 -5.75
C ILE A 56 8.53 8.31 -4.82
N LEU A 57 8.48 8.05 -3.50
CA LEU A 57 9.19 8.86 -2.51
C LEU A 57 10.70 8.82 -2.65
N HIS A 58 11.28 7.67 -2.99
CA HIS A 58 12.72 7.59 -3.25
C HIS A 58 13.13 8.45 -4.45
N GLY A 59 12.39 8.37 -5.55
CA GLY A 59 12.65 9.17 -6.74
C GLY A 59 12.49 10.67 -6.46
N LEU A 60 11.50 11.07 -5.67
CA LEU A 60 11.32 12.46 -5.26
C LEU A 60 12.50 12.96 -4.41
N LYS A 61 12.95 12.20 -3.42
CA LYS A 61 14.11 12.59 -2.59
C LYS A 61 15.44 12.51 -3.36
N GLU A 62 15.57 11.68 -4.38
CA GLU A 62 16.73 11.67 -5.29
C GLU A 62 16.75 12.92 -6.18
N GLN A 63 15.60 13.32 -6.73
CA GLN A 63 15.48 14.50 -7.60
C GLN A 63 15.46 15.81 -6.81
N TYR A 64 14.87 15.81 -5.61
CA TYR A 64 14.72 16.95 -4.72
C TYR A 64 15.22 16.61 -3.30
N PRO A 65 16.56 16.52 -3.07
CA PRO A 65 17.11 15.99 -1.81
C PRO A 65 16.74 16.79 -0.55
N LYS A 66 16.45 18.07 -0.70
CA LYS A 66 16.07 18.99 0.40
C LYS A 66 14.58 19.35 0.36
N SER A 67 13.74 18.50 -0.22
CA SER A 67 12.31 18.74 -0.28
C SER A 67 11.63 18.55 1.06
N GLU A 68 10.60 19.36 1.33
CA GLU A 68 9.55 19.09 2.30
C GLU A 68 8.38 18.41 1.57
N ILE A 69 8.02 17.19 1.98
CA ILE A 69 6.91 16.43 1.40
C ILE A 69 5.73 16.45 2.35
N THR A 70 4.64 17.10 1.93
CA THR A 70 3.33 17.01 2.57
C THR A 70 2.48 16.02 1.81
N TRP A 71 1.91 15.03 2.51
CA TRP A 71 0.99 14.05 1.92
C TRP A 71 -0.42 14.25 2.47
N ILE A 72 -1.44 14.37 1.61
CA ILE A 72 -2.84 14.34 2.02
C ILE A 72 -3.49 13.05 1.56
N THR A 73 -4.19 12.38 2.50
CA THR A 73 -4.85 11.10 2.29
C THR A 73 -6.08 10.97 3.19
N ARG A 74 -6.91 9.93 2.99
CA ARG A 74 -8.03 9.63 3.92
C ARG A 74 -7.50 9.31 5.32
N GLN A 75 -8.29 9.62 6.35
CA GLN A 75 -7.97 9.30 7.75
C GLN A 75 -7.62 7.81 7.93
N SER A 76 -8.29 6.93 7.20
CA SER A 76 -8.04 5.49 7.23
C SER A 76 -6.64 5.08 6.73
N ALA A 77 -6.00 5.91 5.91
CA ALA A 77 -4.68 5.64 5.35
C ALA A 77 -3.54 6.38 6.07
N VAL A 78 -3.85 7.34 6.96
CA VAL A 78 -2.84 8.09 7.74
C VAL A 78 -1.84 7.16 8.45
N PRO A 79 -2.25 6.04 9.09
CA PRO A 79 -1.32 5.13 9.76
C PRO A 79 -0.27 4.46 8.86
N LEU A 80 -0.41 4.52 7.53
CA LEU A 80 0.61 4.03 6.60
C LEU A 80 1.92 4.79 6.71
N PHE A 81 1.85 6.04 7.14
CA PHE A 81 2.99 6.96 7.18
C PHE A 81 3.69 7.02 8.54
N ASP A 82 3.18 6.32 9.55
CA ASP A 82 3.87 6.23 10.84
C ASP A 82 5.28 5.68 10.65
N ASN A 83 6.28 6.37 11.20
CA ASN A 83 7.71 6.08 11.04
C ASN A 83 8.26 6.24 9.60
N ASN A 84 7.53 6.83 8.67
CA ASN A 84 8.00 7.11 7.33
C ASN A 84 8.76 8.45 7.28
N TYR A 85 10.09 8.41 7.39
CA TYR A 85 10.96 9.59 7.43
C TYR A 85 11.10 10.32 6.08
N LEU A 86 10.49 9.81 5.00
CA LEU A 86 10.51 10.46 3.69
C LEU A 86 9.34 11.43 3.48
N VAL A 87 8.33 11.37 4.36
CA VAL A 87 7.18 12.28 4.38
C VAL A 87 7.26 13.14 5.62
N ASP A 88 7.30 14.44 5.44
CA ASP A 88 7.52 15.39 6.54
C ASP A 88 6.20 15.73 7.26
N ARG A 89 5.08 15.82 6.51
CA ARG A 89 3.74 16.11 7.06
C ARG A 89 2.69 15.21 6.41
N VAL A 90 1.76 14.71 7.22
CA VAL A 90 0.61 13.93 6.73
C VAL A 90 -0.68 14.60 7.16
N PHE A 91 -1.54 14.89 6.19
CA PHE A 91 -2.84 15.51 6.38
C PHE A 91 -3.97 14.52 6.12
N ALA A 92 -4.94 14.48 7.02
CA ALA A 92 -6.18 13.75 6.80
C ALA A 92 -7.14 14.60 5.96
N TYR A 93 -7.65 14.05 4.87
CA TYR A 93 -8.59 14.73 3.96
C TYR A 93 -9.90 15.16 4.67
N GLU A 94 -10.33 14.41 5.67
CA GLU A 94 -11.54 14.70 6.46
C GLU A 94 -11.35 15.87 7.43
N SER A 95 -10.13 16.36 7.64
CA SER A 95 -9.84 17.52 8.48
C SER A 95 -10.01 18.83 7.69
N THR A 96 -10.92 19.69 8.15
CA THR A 96 -11.08 21.03 7.57
C THR A 96 -9.79 21.84 7.61
N GLU A 97 -9.03 21.75 8.70
CA GLU A 97 -7.73 22.43 8.85
C GLU A 97 -6.75 21.97 7.77
N SER A 98 -6.64 20.65 7.55
CA SER A 98 -5.76 20.06 6.52
C SER A 98 -6.12 20.56 5.12
N ILE A 99 -7.41 20.64 4.79
CA ILE A 99 -7.89 21.19 3.52
C ILE A 99 -7.52 22.67 3.38
N LEU A 100 -7.73 23.47 4.42
CA LEU A 100 -7.37 24.88 4.40
C LEU A 100 -5.87 25.10 4.24
N HIS A 101 -5.03 24.33 4.94
CA HIS A 101 -3.59 24.35 4.74
C HIS A 101 -3.21 24.03 3.28
N THR A 102 -3.82 23.01 2.69
CA THR A 102 -3.57 22.62 1.30
C THR A 102 -3.90 23.74 0.30
N ILE A 103 -4.92 24.57 0.59
CA ILE A 103 -5.37 25.66 -0.30
C ILE A 103 -4.57 26.94 -0.07
N VAL A 104 -4.20 27.24 1.18
CA VAL A 104 -3.57 28.51 1.56
C VAL A 104 -2.06 28.50 1.36
N GLU A 105 -1.41 27.37 1.66
CA GLU A 105 0.04 27.25 1.51
C GLU A 105 0.46 27.23 0.03
N GLU A 106 1.66 27.71 -0.23
CA GLU A 106 2.27 27.64 -1.57
C GLU A 106 3.23 26.46 -1.65
N PHE A 107 3.05 25.65 -2.70
CA PHE A 107 3.92 24.52 -3.01
C PHE A 107 4.67 24.79 -4.32
N ASP A 108 5.88 24.26 -4.44
CA ASP A 108 6.60 24.29 -5.72
C ASP A 108 5.97 23.27 -6.67
N ILE A 109 5.62 22.08 -6.14
CA ILE A 109 5.04 20.99 -6.93
C ILE A 109 3.80 20.43 -6.20
N VAL A 110 2.70 20.30 -6.94
CA VAL A 110 1.48 19.59 -6.51
C VAL A 110 1.33 18.34 -7.37
N ILE A 111 1.33 17.18 -6.74
CA ILE A 111 1.20 15.86 -7.40
C ILE A 111 -0.11 15.23 -6.97
N ASN A 112 -1.04 15.02 -7.89
CA ASN A 112 -2.26 14.25 -7.64
C ASN A 112 -2.27 12.96 -8.46
N LEU A 113 -2.21 11.82 -7.78
CA LEU A 113 -2.18 10.50 -8.42
C LEU A 113 -3.52 9.74 -8.31
N ASP A 114 -4.60 10.46 -7.98
CA ASP A 114 -5.97 9.95 -8.03
C ASP A 114 -6.76 10.59 -9.15
N ALA A 115 -7.23 9.77 -10.10
CA ALA A 115 -8.19 10.19 -11.11
C ALA A 115 -9.62 10.14 -10.54
N ALA A 116 -9.87 10.86 -9.45
CA ALA A 116 -11.15 10.94 -8.74
C ALA A 116 -11.55 12.39 -8.51
N SER A 117 -12.87 12.67 -8.46
CA SER A 117 -13.40 14.03 -8.38
C SER A 117 -12.85 14.80 -7.17
N GLU A 118 -12.89 14.20 -5.98
CA GLU A 118 -12.48 14.87 -4.73
C GLU A 118 -11.00 15.28 -4.74
N SER A 119 -10.12 14.38 -5.16
CA SER A 119 -8.68 14.65 -5.25
C SER A 119 -8.36 15.66 -6.36
N ALA A 120 -9.06 15.57 -7.50
CA ALA A 120 -8.88 16.49 -8.62
C ALA A 120 -9.33 17.92 -8.29
N VAL A 121 -10.46 18.09 -7.54
CA VAL A 121 -10.89 19.39 -6.99
C VAL A 121 -9.80 19.99 -6.13
N LEU A 122 -9.29 19.20 -5.16
CA LEU A 122 -8.27 19.66 -4.23
C LEU A 122 -6.98 20.04 -4.96
N ALA A 123 -6.52 19.21 -5.90
CA ALA A 123 -5.33 19.51 -6.72
C ALA A 123 -5.49 20.79 -7.56
N SER A 124 -6.70 21.03 -8.08
CA SER A 124 -7.00 22.23 -8.85
C SER A 124 -6.98 23.47 -7.96
N ALA A 125 -7.51 23.38 -6.72
CA ALA A 125 -7.57 24.47 -5.76
C ALA A 125 -6.22 24.77 -5.08
N ALA A 126 -5.38 23.77 -4.87
CA ALA A 126 -4.06 23.92 -4.25
C ALA A 126 -3.17 24.90 -5.03
N ARG A 127 -2.39 25.71 -4.30
CA ARG A 127 -1.47 26.69 -4.90
C ARG A 127 -0.13 26.01 -5.19
N GLY A 128 0.14 25.69 -6.44
CA GLY A 128 1.39 25.08 -6.89
C GLY A 128 1.95 25.75 -8.13
N LYS A 129 3.29 25.93 -8.18
CA LYS A 129 3.98 26.45 -9.36
C LYS A 129 3.93 25.45 -10.52
N GLU A 130 4.09 24.18 -10.22
CA GLU A 130 3.91 23.06 -11.13
C GLU A 130 2.85 22.11 -10.59
N LYS A 131 2.00 21.57 -11.47
CA LYS A 131 0.98 20.58 -11.10
C LYS A 131 1.10 19.36 -12.01
N ILE A 132 1.12 18.17 -11.40
CA ILE A 132 1.37 16.87 -12.05
C ILE A 132 0.23 15.91 -11.71
N GLY A 133 -0.13 15.03 -12.65
CA GLY A 133 -1.17 14.02 -12.47
C GLY A 133 -2.54 14.51 -12.92
N TYR A 134 -3.51 14.63 -12.02
CA TYR A 134 -4.91 14.89 -12.36
C TYR A 134 -5.46 16.11 -11.65
N GLY A 135 -6.22 16.92 -12.40
CA GLY A 135 -7.00 18.05 -11.91
C GLY A 135 -8.35 18.09 -12.60
N LEU A 136 -8.96 19.27 -12.63
CA LEU A 136 -10.22 19.50 -13.35
C LEU A 136 -10.01 20.41 -14.55
N ASP A 137 -10.75 20.14 -15.63
CA ASP A 137 -10.93 21.07 -16.73
C ASP A 137 -11.94 22.20 -16.36
N ALA A 138 -12.16 23.13 -17.27
CA ALA A 138 -13.08 24.26 -17.08
C ALA A 138 -14.56 23.81 -16.91
N ARG A 139 -14.90 22.56 -17.23
CA ARG A 139 -16.24 21.99 -17.07
C ARG A 139 -16.38 21.15 -15.80
N GLY A 140 -15.27 20.99 -15.03
CA GLY A 140 -15.24 20.15 -13.82
C GLY A 140 -15.03 18.66 -14.09
N ASN A 141 -14.59 18.28 -15.29
CA ASN A 141 -14.21 16.90 -15.57
C ASN A 141 -12.78 16.65 -15.16
N ILE A 142 -12.45 15.40 -14.80
CA ILE A 142 -11.09 14.98 -14.51
C ILE A 142 -10.25 15.13 -15.78
N PHE A 143 -9.12 15.82 -15.64
CA PHE A 143 -8.23 16.15 -16.74
C PHE A 143 -6.76 15.87 -16.34
N PRO A 144 -5.93 15.32 -17.26
CA PRO A 144 -4.51 15.12 -17.00
C PRO A 144 -3.77 16.45 -17.04
N LEU A 145 -3.00 16.75 -15.99
CA LEU A 145 -2.23 18.00 -15.86
C LEU A 145 -0.89 17.94 -16.62
N ASN A 146 -0.44 16.75 -16.97
CA ASN A 146 0.74 16.48 -17.79
C ASN A 146 0.51 15.29 -18.70
N SER A 147 1.30 15.22 -19.80
CA SER A 147 1.14 14.20 -20.85
C SER A 147 1.33 12.78 -20.34
N GLU A 148 2.21 12.58 -19.37
CA GLU A 148 2.54 11.27 -18.80
C GLU A 148 1.38 10.68 -17.98
N ALA A 149 0.42 11.52 -17.56
CA ALA A 149 -0.78 11.08 -16.86
C ALA A 149 -1.89 10.55 -17.81
N ILE A 150 -1.84 10.87 -19.10
CA ILE A 150 -2.86 10.47 -20.08
C ILE A 150 -3.07 8.95 -20.14
N PRO A 151 -2.03 8.11 -20.29
CA PRO A 151 -2.22 6.67 -20.46
C PRO A 151 -2.94 6.01 -19.28
N TRP A 152 -2.67 6.43 -18.04
CA TRP A 152 -3.36 5.88 -16.87
C TRP A 152 -4.83 6.29 -16.81
N LEU A 153 -5.15 7.55 -17.19
CA LEU A 153 -6.52 8.04 -17.25
C LEU A 153 -7.33 7.28 -18.32
N GLU A 154 -6.74 7.08 -19.50
CA GLU A 154 -7.37 6.32 -20.59
C GLU A 154 -7.60 4.85 -20.22
N MET A 155 -6.63 4.20 -19.55
CA MET A 155 -6.83 2.86 -19.00
C MET A 155 -7.95 2.82 -17.95
N GLY A 156 -8.17 3.91 -17.21
CA GLY A 156 -9.29 4.03 -16.28
C GLY A 156 -10.65 4.12 -16.98
N ALA A 157 -10.68 4.68 -18.19
CA ALA A 157 -11.88 4.89 -19.00
C ALA A 157 -12.18 3.72 -19.96
N PHE A 158 -11.16 2.99 -20.41
CA PHE A 158 -11.27 1.98 -21.46
C PHE A 158 -10.64 0.65 -21.03
N ASP A 159 -11.46 -0.34 -20.78
CA ASP A 159 -11.02 -1.67 -20.29
C ASP A 159 -10.11 -2.41 -21.28
N ASP A 160 -10.26 -2.17 -22.59
CA ASP A 160 -9.41 -2.79 -23.62
C ASP A 160 -7.96 -2.29 -23.55
N LEU A 161 -7.74 -1.02 -23.21
CA LEU A 161 -6.41 -0.46 -22.97
C LEU A 161 -5.80 -1.06 -21.69
N LYS A 162 -6.60 -1.20 -20.66
CA LYS A 162 -6.17 -1.82 -19.41
C LYS A 162 -5.75 -3.27 -19.59
N LYS A 163 -6.48 -4.04 -20.42
CA LYS A 163 -6.11 -5.43 -20.76
C LYS A 163 -4.80 -5.54 -21.54
N LYS A 164 -4.48 -4.53 -22.35
CA LYS A 164 -3.23 -4.47 -23.12
C LYS A 164 -2.03 -3.97 -22.31
N ASN A 165 -2.27 -3.44 -21.11
CA ASN A 165 -1.19 -2.93 -20.27
C ASN A 165 -0.22 -4.04 -19.85
N THR A 166 1.07 -3.79 -20.03
CA THR A 166 2.18 -4.67 -19.64
C THR A 166 3.04 -4.07 -18.52
N ARG A 167 2.72 -2.87 -18.07
CA ARG A 167 3.53 -2.08 -17.12
C ARG A 167 3.01 -2.22 -15.71
N SER A 168 3.93 -2.19 -14.74
CA SER A 168 3.56 -2.16 -13.33
C SER A 168 2.97 -0.80 -12.93
N PHE A 169 2.16 -0.80 -11.87
CA PHE A 169 1.64 0.44 -11.28
C PHE A 169 2.77 1.39 -10.90
N GLN A 170 3.84 0.85 -10.32
CA GLN A 170 4.99 1.64 -9.90
C GLN A 170 5.64 2.37 -11.08
N ASP A 171 5.86 1.66 -12.19
CA ASP A 171 6.44 2.28 -13.39
C ASP A 171 5.55 3.38 -13.94
N LEU A 172 4.23 3.18 -13.94
CA LEU A 172 3.27 4.18 -14.38
C LEU A 172 3.27 5.42 -13.46
N MET A 173 3.30 5.23 -12.14
CA MET A 173 3.33 6.35 -11.19
C MET A 173 4.65 7.13 -11.26
N LEU A 174 5.78 6.44 -11.42
CA LEU A 174 7.08 7.09 -11.61
C LEU A 174 7.11 7.92 -12.89
N ASP A 175 6.55 7.41 -13.98
CA ASP A 175 6.45 8.16 -15.23
C ASP A 175 5.56 9.41 -15.08
N ILE A 176 4.36 9.26 -14.49
CA ILE A 176 3.48 10.41 -14.25
C ILE A 176 4.23 11.51 -13.49
N CYS A 177 5.01 11.11 -12.48
CA CYS A 177 5.82 12.03 -11.68
C CYS A 177 7.13 12.46 -12.36
N ARG A 178 7.44 11.98 -13.57
CA ARG A 178 8.69 12.26 -14.32
C ARG A 178 9.95 11.89 -13.53
N LEU A 179 9.88 10.81 -12.74
CA LEU A 179 10.96 10.34 -11.89
C LEU A 179 11.75 9.22 -12.57
N LYS A 180 13.07 9.38 -12.57
CA LYS A 180 14.02 8.38 -13.11
C LYS A 180 14.77 7.73 -11.96
N THR A 181 14.22 6.69 -11.39
CA THR A 181 14.84 5.92 -10.30
C THR A 181 14.68 4.42 -10.54
N ALA A 182 15.67 3.65 -10.10
CA ALA A 182 15.55 2.19 -10.02
C ALA A 182 14.87 1.73 -8.73
N LYS A 183 14.72 2.63 -7.74
CA LYS A 183 14.11 2.33 -6.43
C LYS A 183 12.61 2.56 -6.49
N LYS A 184 11.86 1.50 -6.70
CA LYS A 184 10.39 1.52 -6.78
C LYS A 184 9.72 0.69 -5.67
N ASP A 185 10.43 0.47 -4.58
CA ASP A 185 9.92 -0.26 -3.43
C ASP A 185 8.75 0.48 -2.77
N ILE A 186 7.77 -0.28 -2.34
CA ILE A 186 6.70 0.21 -1.46
C ILE A 186 7.32 0.46 -0.08
N ILE A 187 7.03 1.61 0.52
CA ILE A 187 7.63 2.03 1.79
C ILE A 187 6.62 1.87 2.92
N LEU A 188 6.92 0.95 3.82
CA LEU A 188 6.18 0.74 5.08
C LEU A 188 7.21 0.51 6.19
N LYS A 189 7.14 1.30 7.25
CA LYS A 189 8.05 1.21 8.39
C LYS A 189 7.30 0.84 9.65
N LEU A 190 7.86 -0.05 10.42
CA LEU A 190 7.34 -0.45 11.72
C LEU A 190 8.27 0.05 12.83
N SER A 191 7.68 0.37 13.98
CA SER A 191 8.45 0.68 15.19
C SER A 191 8.96 -0.58 15.87
N GLU A 192 9.92 -0.42 16.79
CA GLU A 192 10.40 -1.53 17.62
C GLU A 192 9.28 -2.13 18.49
N GLU A 193 8.35 -1.29 18.97
CA GLU A 193 7.20 -1.73 19.74
C GLU A 193 6.26 -2.63 18.92
N GLU A 194 6.02 -2.27 17.67
CA GLU A 194 5.19 -3.08 16.77
C GLU A 194 5.86 -4.41 16.39
N LEU A 195 7.17 -4.41 16.19
CA LEU A 195 7.93 -5.64 15.96
C LEU A 195 7.94 -6.53 17.21
N ASN A 196 8.10 -5.94 18.38
CA ASN A 196 8.03 -6.69 19.65
C ASN A 196 6.63 -7.27 19.90
N PHE A 197 5.56 -6.52 19.59
CA PHE A 197 4.19 -7.03 19.64
C PHE A 197 4.04 -8.30 18.79
N ALA A 198 4.57 -8.30 17.55
CA ALA A 198 4.50 -9.48 16.68
C ALA A 198 5.26 -10.68 17.25
N GLN A 199 6.42 -10.45 17.89
CA GLN A 199 7.20 -11.51 18.55
C GLN A 199 6.48 -12.09 19.77
N ILE A 200 5.88 -11.24 20.61
CA ILE A 200 5.08 -11.65 21.77
C ILE A 200 3.88 -12.48 21.29
N PHE A 201 3.17 -12.02 20.25
CA PHE A 201 2.07 -12.79 19.66
C PHE A 201 2.54 -14.18 19.21
N ALA A 202 3.65 -14.26 18.48
CA ALA A 202 4.18 -15.54 18.01
C ALA A 202 4.53 -16.49 19.17
N GLY A 203 5.10 -15.95 20.24
CA GLY A 203 5.40 -16.72 21.47
C GLY A 203 4.15 -17.21 22.20
N MET A 204 3.15 -16.33 22.38
CA MET A 204 1.88 -16.69 23.04
C MET A 204 1.06 -17.69 22.22
N ALA A 205 1.11 -17.61 20.91
CA ALA A 205 0.46 -18.54 20.00
C ALA A 205 1.21 -19.86 19.85
N GLY A 206 2.35 -20.05 20.52
CA GLY A 206 3.15 -21.27 20.48
C GLY A 206 3.74 -21.58 19.11
N ILE A 207 4.01 -20.56 18.29
CA ILE A 207 4.55 -20.75 16.92
C ILE A 207 6.01 -21.20 17.00
N PRO A 208 6.36 -22.40 16.51
CA PRO A 208 7.73 -22.88 16.58
C PRO A 208 8.68 -22.03 15.72
N SER A 209 9.85 -21.71 16.24
CA SER A 209 10.83 -20.87 15.53
C SER A 209 11.36 -21.53 14.25
N HIS A 210 11.46 -22.85 14.23
CA HIS A 210 12.01 -23.65 13.13
C HIS A 210 11.00 -24.01 12.04
N SER A 211 9.68 -23.89 12.28
CA SER A 211 8.66 -24.17 11.26
C SER A 211 8.52 -23.01 10.30
N TRP A 212 8.16 -23.31 9.06
CA TRP A 212 7.72 -22.29 8.10
C TRP A 212 6.40 -21.67 8.54
N LYS A 213 6.30 -20.35 8.48
CA LYS A 213 5.10 -19.59 8.83
C LYS A 213 4.47 -19.08 7.55
N ILE A 214 3.35 -19.68 7.19
CA ILE A 214 2.62 -19.38 5.96
C ILE A 214 1.39 -18.54 6.31
N GLY A 215 1.39 -17.28 5.89
CA GLY A 215 0.24 -16.39 6.03
C GLY A 215 -0.77 -16.62 4.92
N LEU A 216 -2.04 -16.80 5.25
CA LEU A 216 -3.14 -16.88 4.32
C LEU A 216 -4.09 -15.71 4.57
N ASN A 217 -4.12 -14.74 3.64
CA ASN A 217 -5.12 -13.69 3.66
C ASN A 217 -6.40 -14.22 3.00
N THR A 218 -7.42 -14.49 3.80
CA THR A 218 -8.64 -15.17 3.36
C THR A 218 -9.66 -14.21 2.77
N GLY A 219 -9.42 -12.89 2.85
CA GLY A 219 -10.38 -11.86 2.48
C GLY A 219 -10.01 -11.04 1.25
N ALA A 220 -11.04 -10.40 0.72
CA ALA A 220 -10.95 -9.25 -0.15
C ALA A 220 -12.10 -8.32 0.24
N SER A 221 -11.88 -7.00 0.29
CA SER A 221 -12.95 -6.07 0.68
C SER A 221 -14.29 -6.41 0.02
N GLY A 222 -15.43 -6.19 0.71
CA GLY A 222 -16.77 -6.59 0.24
C GLY A 222 -17.17 -6.08 -1.15
N ARG A 223 -16.47 -5.07 -1.69
CA ARG A 223 -16.67 -4.54 -3.05
C ARG A 223 -16.21 -5.52 -4.15
N TRP A 224 -15.19 -6.35 -3.89
CA TRP A 224 -14.51 -7.16 -4.91
C TRP A 224 -14.48 -8.64 -4.53
N GLN A 225 -15.65 -9.29 -4.47
CA GLN A 225 -15.76 -10.72 -4.12
C GLN A 225 -14.90 -11.61 -5.02
N LEU A 226 -14.73 -11.27 -6.31
CA LEU A 226 -13.89 -12.02 -7.24
C LEU A 226 -12.37 -11.88 -7.01
N LYS A 227 -11.93 -11.07 -6.06
CA LYS A 227 -10.53 -11.06 -5.61
C LYS A 227 -10.26 -12.06 -4.48
N GLN A 228 -11.31 -12.69 -3.96
CA GLN A 228 -11.24 -13.64 -2.87
C GLN A 228 -11.19 -15.07 -3.41
N TRP A 229 -10.28 -15.87 -2.90
CA TRP A 229 -10.24 -17.29 -3.20
C TRP A 229 -11.36 -18.04 -2.45
N THR A 230 -11.67 -19.26 -2.87
CA THR A 230 -12.78 -20.02 -2.29
C THR A 230 -12.44 -20.58 -0.90
N LEU A 231 -13.47 -20.73 -0.04
CA LEU A 231 -13.29 -21.38 1.26
C LEU A 231 -12.77 -22.80 1.08
N GLU A 232 -13.34 -23.57 0.17
CA GLU A 232 -12.92 -24.93 -0.17
C GLU A 232 -11.44 -24.97 -0.64
N GLY A 233 -11.00 -23.96 -1.40
CA GLY A 233 -9.60 -23.83 -1.82
C GLY A 233 -8.66 -23.68 -0.63
N PHE A 234 -9.03 -22.83 0.33
CA PHE A 234 -8.26 -22.66 1.57
C PHE A 234 -8.25 -23.94 2.42
N GLU A 235 -9.39 -24.61 2.61
CA GLU A 235 -9.47 -25.86 3.36
C GLU A 235 -8.55 -26.95 2.79
N LYS A 236 -8.65 -27.19 1.47
CA LYS A 236 -7.81 -28.18 0.79
C LYS A 236 -6.32 -27.83 0.88
N LEU A 237 -5.96 -26.56 0.69
CA LEU A 237 -4.57 -26.12 0.81
C LEU A 237 -4.05 -26.32 2.23
N ILE A 238 -4.83 -25.96 3.25
CA ILE A 238 -4.47 -26.15 4.64
C ILE A 238 -4.23 -27.64 4.91
N ASN A 239 -5.13 -28.52 4.50
CA ASN A 239 -4.96 -29.97 4.69
C ASN A 239 -3.67 -30.49 4.02
N LEU A 240 -3.39 -30.08 2.75
CA LEU A 240 -2.15 -30.45 2.07
C LEU A 240 -0.89 -29.97 2.81
N LEU A 241 -0.92 -28.75 3.35
CA LEU A 241 0.20 -28.21 4.12
C LEU A 241 0.39 -28.96 5.44
N LEU A 242 -0.69 -29.29 6.15
CA LEU A 242 -0.65 -30.00 7.41
C LEU A 242 -0.17 -31.44 7.26
N GLU A 243 -0.54 -32.13 6.17
CA GLU A 243 -0.17 -33.51 5.90
C GLU A 243 1.26 -33.65 5.39
N GLN A 244 1.76 -32.71 4.61
CA GLN A 244 3.01 -32.86 3.87
C GLN A 244 4.15 -31.95 4.34
N THR A 245 3.91 -31.10 5.33
CA THR A 245 4.92 -30.21 5.91
C THR A 245 4.73 -30.04 7.43
N ASP A 246 5.70 -29.42 8.08
CA ASP A 246 5.63 -28.97 9.48
C ASP A 246 5.24 -27.48 9.62
N ALA A 247 4.76 -26.86 8.55
CA ALA A 247 4.42 -25.44 8.52
C ALA A 247 3.33 -25.07 9.55
N THR A 248 3.46 -23.87 10.11
CA THR A 248 2.41 -23.19 10.86
C THR A 248 1.70 -22.22 9.94
N ILE A 249 0.37 -22.25 9.95
CA ILE A 249 -0.49 -21.45 9.08
C ILE A 249 -1.08 -20.32 9.92
N LEU A 250 -0.97 -19.09 9.44
CA LEU A 250 -1.56 -17.92 10.07
C LEU A 250 -2.66 -17.35 9.16
N LEU A 251 -3.86 -17.22 9.72
CA LEU A 251 -5.02 -16.69 9.00
C LEU A 251 -5.15 -15.20 9.22
N TYR A 252 -5.27 -14.45 8.12
CA TYR A 252 -5.46 -13.00 8.11
C TYR A 252 -6.77 -12.66 7.44
N GLY A 253 -7.37 -11.54 7.85
CA GLY A 253 -8.60 -11.00 7.29
C GLY A 253 -9.07 -9.79 8.06
N GLY A 254 -10.12 -9.14 7.57
CA GLY A 254 -10.85 -8.09 8.27
C GLY A 254 -12.12 -8.65 8.96
N PRO A 255 -12.98 -7.78 9.49
CA PRO A 255 -14.21 -8.20 10.19
C PRO A 255 -15.15 -9.09 9.36
N LEU A 256 -15.12 -8.96 8.03
CA LEU A 256 -15.95 -9.78 7.13
C LEU A 256 -15.47 -11.24 7.04
N GLU A 257 -14.25 -11.52 7.42
CA GLU A 257 -13.62 -12.84 7.38
C GLU A 257 -13.65 -13.59 8.71
N GLN A 258 -14.30 -13.04 9.75
CA GLN A 258 -14.30 -13.62 11.10
C GLN A 258 -14.79 -15.08 11.09
N GLU A 259 -15.99 -15.33 10.62
CA GLU A 259 -16.58 -16.68 10.58
C GLU A 259 -15.72 -17.66 9.78
N ARG A 260 -15.20 -17.20 8.64
CA ARG A 260 -14.31 -17.98 7.78
C ARG A 260 -13.01 -18.37 8.51
N ASN A 261 -12.36 -17.42 9.15
CA ASN A 261 -11.10 -17.67 9.87
C ASN A 261 -11.31 -18.53 11.10
N GLU A 262 -12.41 -18.35 11.81
CA GLU A 262 -12.82 -19.22 12.92
C GLU A 262 -13.01 -20.68 12.43
N HIS A 263 -13.75 -20.88 11.35
CA HIS A 263 -13.96 -22.19 10.76
C HIS A 263 -12.63 -22.85 10.34
N LEU A 264 -11.79 -22.14 9.60
CA LEU A 264 -10.49 -22.65 9.13
C LEU A 264 -9.54 -22.98 10.28
N SER A 265 -9.54 -22.20 11.37
CA SER A 265 -8.69 -22.46 12.53
C SER A 265 -9.06 -23.73 13.29
N GLN A 266 -10.32 -24.17 13.19
CA GLN A 266 -10.78 -25.42 13.80
C GLN A 266 -10.25 -26.68 13.10
N LEU A 267 -9.75 -26.58 11.87
CA LEU A 267 -9.15 -27.70 11.15
C LEU A 267 -7.95 -28.29 11.91
N HIS A 268 -7.13 -27.44 12.53
CA HIS A 268 -6.02 -27.86 13.37
C HIS A 268 -5.60 -26.74 14.36
N PRO A 269 -6.20 -26.67 15.55
CA PRO A 269 -6.07 -25.53 16.46
C PRO A 269 -4.64 -25.15 16.90
N THR A 270 -3.69 -26.08 16.84
CA THR A 270 -2.29 -25.84 17.23
C THR A 270 -1.37 -25.41 16.07
N ARG A 271 -1.81 -25.61 14.82
CA ARG A 271 -1.01 -25.29 13.63
C ARG A 271 -1.68 -24.31 12.68
N VAL A 272 -2.99 -24.06 12.85
CA VAL A 272 -3.77 -23.06 12.09
C VAL A 272 -4.23 -21.98 13.07
N ILE A 273 -3.54 -20.87 13.04
CA ILE A 273 -3.68 -19.80 14.04
C ILE A 273 -4.42 -18.63 13.42
N ASN A 274 -5.56 -18.27 14.00
CA ASN A 274 -6.27 -17.05 13.65
C ASN A 274 -5.57 -15.85 14.31
N THR A 275 -5.08 -14.89 13.49
CA THR A 275 -4.41 -13.69 14.00
C THR A 275 -5.37 -12.62 14.51
N GLY A 276 -6.69 -12.86 14.40
CA GLY A 276 -7.74 -11.89 14.66
C GLY A 276 -8.15 -11.11 13.40
N THR A 277 -9.38 -10.60 13.42
CA THR A 277 -10.02 -9.92 12.30
C THR A 277 -10.40 -8.47 12.60
N ASP A 278 -10.20 -8.02 13.83
CA ASP A 278 -10.45 -6.66 14.33
C ASP A 278 -9.17 -5.84 14.57
N ASN A 279 -8.06 -6.29 14.00
CA ASN A 279 -6.77 -5.64 14.14
C ASN A 279 -6.78 -4.23 13.55
N SER A 280 -6.19 -3.26 14.26
CA SER A 280 -5.84 -1.99 13.63
C SER A 280 -4.85 -2.23 12.47
N LEU A 281 -4.76 -1.29 11.52
CA LEU A 281 -3.82 -1.42 10.41
C LEU A 281 -2.39 -1.70 10.87
N ARG A 282 -1.92 -0.97 11.89
CA ARG A 282 -0.56 -1.12 12.40
C ARG A 282 -0.32 -2.50 13.04
N ARG A 283 -1.30 -3.02 13.78
CA ARG A 283 -1.24 -4.38 14.31
C ARG A 283 -1.24 -5.43 13.21
N PHE A 284 -2.09 -5.27 12.20
CA PHE A 284 -2.08 -6.14 11.03
C PHE A 284 -0.70 -6.15 10.34
N PHE A 285 -0.08 -4.98 10.13
CA PHE A 285 1.26 -4.90 9.55
C PHE A 285 2.30 -5.63 10.39
N ALA A 286 2.28 -5.44 11.70
CA ALA A 286 3.17 -6.13 12.62
C ALA A 286 2.99 -7.65 12.53
N LEU A 287 1.75 -8.14 12.54
CA LEU A 287 1.46 -9.58 12.45
C LEU A 287 1.93 -10.20 11.13
N VAL A 288 1.88 -9.47 10.01
CA VAL A 288 2.43 -9.95 8.73
C VAL A 288 3.94 -10.21 8.82
N THR A 289 4.66 -9.53 9.71
CA THR A 289 6.11 -9.79 9.89
C THR A 289 6.43 -11.19 10.40
N VAL A 290 5.48 -11.85 11.06
CA VAL A 290 5.64 -13.23 11.57
C VAL A 290 5.77 -14.24 10.42
N CYS A 291 5.18 -13.95 9.25
CA CYS A 291 5.18 -14.87 8.13
C CYS A 291 6.52 -14.91 7.40
N ASP A 292 6.87 -16.09 6.87
CA ASP A 292 7.96 -16.29 5.91
C ASP A 292 7.44 -16.16 4.47
N LEU A 293 6.24 -16.68 4.20
CA LEU A 293 5.53 -16.63 2.94
C LEU A 293 4.09 -16.16 3.16
N PHE A 294 3.55 -15.40 2.21
CA PHE A 294 2.21 -14.82 2.31
C PHE A 294 1.40 -15.09 1.04
N LEU A 295 0.26 -15.76 1.17
CA LEU A 295 -0.72 -16.01 0.10
C LEU A 295 -1.86 -15.02 0.21
N THR A 296 -2.16 -14.32 -0.87
CA THR A 296 -3.24 -13.30 -0.88
C THR A 296 -3.78 -13.05 -2.28
N GLY A 297 -5.01 -12.54 -2.38
CA GLY A 297 -5.51 -11.89 -3.60
C GLY A 297 -4.90 -10.48 -3.78
N ASP A 298 -5.33 -9.77 -4.83
CA ASP A 298 -4.98 -8.37 -5.09
C ASP A 298 -5.69 -7.43 -4.11
N THR A 299 -5.12 -7.28 -2.93
CA THR A 299 -5.68 -6.54 -1.78
C THR A 299 -4.60 -5.70 -1.10
N LEU A 300 -4.98 -4.89 -0.09
CA LEU A 300 -4.02 -4.21 0.78
C LEU A 300 -2.94 -5.16 1.32
N ALA A 301 -3.33 -6.40 1.67
CA ALA A 301 -2.43 -7.39 2.24
C ALA A 301 -1.28 -7.76 1.30
N LEU A 302 -1.51 -7.80 -0.01
CA LEU A 302 -0.48 -7.98 -1.03
C LEU A 302 0.59 -6.89 -0.92
N HIS A 303 0.18 -5.63 -0.88
CA HIS A 303 1.09 -4.49 -0.84
C HIS A 303 1.84 -4.40 0.49
N VAL A 304 1.19 -4.76 1.61
CA VAL A 304 1.81 -4.84 2.94
C VAL A 304 2.89 -5.93 2.98
N ALA A 305 2.55 -7.15 2.55
CA ALA A 305 3.51 -8.25 2.54
C ALA A 305 4.71 -7.96 1.62
N THR A 306 4.46 -7.33 0.47
CA THR A 306 5.51 -6.88 -0.45
C THR A 306 6.41 -5.82 0.17
N ALA A 307 5.83 -4.78 0.82
CA ALA A 307 6.57 -3.73 1.50
C ALA A 307 7.45 -4.28 2.64
N LEU A 308 6.95 -5.29 3.36
CA LEU A 308 7.66 -5.99 4.43
C LEU A 308 8.62 -7.08 3.93
N LYS A 309 8.87 -7.13 2.61
CA LYS A 309 9.83 -8.03 1.98
C LYS A 309 9.54 -9.52 2.21
N LYS A 310 8.27 -9.88 2.35
CA LYS A 310 7.86 -11.28 2.43
C LYS A 310 7.85 -11.91 1.05
N LYS A 311 8.10 -13.23 0.97
CA LYS A 311 7.78 -14.00 -0.23
C LYS A 311 6.27 -14.01 -0.39
N VAL A 312 5.76 -13.69 -1.58
CA VAL A 312 4.32 -13.54 -1.80
C VAL A 312 3.86 -14.40 -2.97
N ILE A 313 2.75 -15.11 -2.77
CA ILE A 313 1.99 -15.73 -3.85
C ILE A 313 0.70 -14.93 -4.00
N ALA A 314 0.56 -14.26 -5.14
CA ALA A 314 -0.58 -13.40 -5.44
C ALA A 314 -1.57 -14.11 -6.37
N LEU A 315 -2.79 -14.35 -5.88
CA LEU A 315 -3.90 -14.91 -6.66
C LEU A 315 -4.60 -13.78 -7.40
N LEU A 316 -4.55 -13.81 -8.72
CA LEU A 316 -5.03 -12.72 -9.58
C LEU A 316 -6.06 -13.25 -10.57
N GLY A 317 -7.19 -12.58 -10.66
CA GLY A 317 -8.29 -12.98 -11.56
C GLY A 317 -8.87 -11.78 -12.29
N PRO A 318 -9.76 -10.99 -11.67
CA PRO A 318 -10.47 -9.91 -12.35
C PRO A 318 -9.60 -8.67 -12.61
N THR A 319 -8.46 -8.53 -11.96
CA THR A 319 -7.56 -7.37 -12.06
C THR A 319 -6.28 -7.70 -12.81
N SER A 320 -5.58 -6.68 -13.30
CA SER A 320 -4.39 -6.83 -14.13
C SER A 320 -3.19 -7.33 -13.33
N ALA A 321 -2.67 -8.49 -13.69
CA ALA A 321 -1.41 -9.00 -13.14
C ALA A 321 -0.20 -8.16 -13.59
N ALA A 322 -0.30 -7.44 -14.70
CA ALA A 322 0.76 -6.54 -15.16
C ALA A 322 0.97 -5.38 -14.20
N GLU A 323 -0.11 -4.87 -13.57
CA GLU A 323 -0.03 -3.78 -12.59
C GLU A 323 0.69 -4.17 -11.29
N ILE A 324 0.86 -5.46 -11.01
CA ILE A 324 1.60 -5.93 -9.83
C ILE A 324 3.06 -6.15 -10.22
N ASP A 325 3.97 -5.43 -9.58
CA ASP A 325 5.40 -5.65 -9.78
C ASP A 325 5.85 -6.97 -9.13
N SER A 326 6.75 -7.69 -9.79
CA SER A 326 7.29 -8.95 -9.25
C SER A 326 8.45 -8.75 -8.26
N TYR A 327 9.00 -7.54 -8.15
CA TYR A 327 10.09 -7.18 -7.23
C TYR A 327 11.21 -8.23 -7.18
N ASN A 328 11.79 -8.53 -8.35
CA ASN A 328 12.84 -9.55 -8.48
C ASN A 328 12.40 -10.92 -7.93
N GLU A 329 11.25 -11.40 -8.37
CA GLU A 329 10.66 -12.69 -8.00
C GLU A 329 10.16 -12.79 -6.55
N GLN A 330 10.16 -11.71 -5.80
CA GLN A 330 9.54 -11.69 -4.46
C GLN A 330 8.04 -12.01 -4.53
N VAL A 331 7.36 -11.58 -5.60
CA VAL A 331 5.94 -11.81 -5.84
C VAL A 331 5.74 -12.77 -7.01
N VAL A 332 5.27 -13.97 -6.71
CA VAL A 332 4.82 -14.96 -7.68
C VAL A 332 3.35 -14.73 -8.00
N LYS A 333 3.04 -14.44 -9.25
CA LYS A 333 1.68 -14.17 -9.71
C LYS A 333 1.03 -15.44 -10.24
N VAL A 334 -0.16 -15.78 -9.74
CA VAL A 334 -0.93 -16.95 -10.15
C VAL A 334 -2.25 -16.51 -10.74
N GLN A 335 -2.53 -16.96 -11.96
CA GLN A 335 -3.77 -16.71 -12.69
C GLN A 335 -4.30 -18.02 -13.27
N ALA A 336 -5.62 -18.12 -13.39
CA ALA A 336 -6.24 -19.16 -14.19
C ALA A 336 -5.95 -18.94 -15.69
N ASN A 337 -6.02 -19.99 -16.49
CA ASN A 337 -5.91 -19.87 -17.94
C ASN A 337 -7.31 -19.63 -18.55
N LEU A 338 -7.73 -18.36 -18.59
CA LEU A 338 -9.04 -17.93 -19.09
C LEU A 338 -8.91 -16.65 -19.92
N ASP A 339 -9.58 -16.59 -21.07
CA ASP A 339 -9.56 -15.44 -21.98
C ASP A 339 -10.23 -14.19 -21.38
N CYS A 340 -11.10 -14.36 -20.39
CA CYS A 340 -11.87 -13.28 -19.77
C CYS A 340 -11.14 -12.57 -18.61
N LEU A 341 -9.88 -12.93 -18.33
CA LEU A 341 -9.10 -12.27 -17.27
C LEU A 341 -9.02 -10.74 -17.47
N VAL A 342 -8.70 -10.03 -16.39
CA VAL A 342 -8.62 -8.55 -16.41
C VAL A 342 -9.95 -7.91 -16.81
N CYS A 343 -11.06 -8.49 -16.34
CA CYS A 343 -12.40 -8.02 -16.69
C CYS A 343 -12.90 -6.85 -15.82
N TYR A 344 -12.27 -6.60 -14.67
CA TYR A 344 -12.67 -5.60 -13.66
C TYR A 344 -14.13 -5.64 -13.24
N LYS A 345 -14.75 -6.84 -13.33
CA LYS A 345 -16.13 -7.06 -12.88
C LYS A 345 -16.17 -7.44 -11.39
N PRO A 346 -17.09 -6.88 -10.60
CA PRO A 346 -17.25 -7.25 -9.19
C PRO A 346 -17.91 -8.62 -9.01
N ARG A 347 -18.64 -9.10 -10.01
CA ARG A 347 -19.35 -10.40 -10.05
C ARG A 347 -19.07 -11.12 -11.36
N CYS A 348 -19.19 -12.44 -11.36
CA CYS A 348 -18.96 -13.29 -12.52
C CYS A 348 -20.13 -14.24 -12.72
N ASP A 349 -20.57 -14.39 -13.96
CA ASP A 349 -21.63 -15.30 -14.36
C ASP A 349 -21.08 -16.69 -14.77
N PHE A 350 -19.75 -16.84 -14.88
CA PHE A 350 -19.12 -18.11 -15.22
C PHE A 350 -18.87 -18.97 -13.98
N ASN A 351 -19.10 -20.30 -14.15
CA ASN A 351 -18.76 -21.29 -13.13
C ASN A 351 -18.10 -22.51 -13.84
N PRO A 352 -16.81 -22.81 -13.57
CA PRO A 352 -15.94 -22.11 -12.63
C PRO A 352 -15.51 -20.73 -13.11
N ASN A 353 -15.35 -19.79 -12.18
CA ASN A 353 -14.76 -18.49 -12.44
C ASN A 353 -13.22 -18.54 -12.30
N CYS A 354 -12.53 -17.42 -12.53
CA CYS A 354 -11.07 -17.35 -12.48
C CYS A 354 -10.47 -17.77 -11.12
N MET A 355 -11.14 -17.46 -10.00
CA MET A 355 -10.64 -17.81 -8.68
C MET A 355 -10.89 -19.27 -8.33
N ASN A 356 -12.04 -19.84 -8.75
CA ASN A 356 -12.35 -21.26 -8.56
C ASN A 356 -11.44 -22.17 -9.43
N SER A 357 -10.91 -21.64 -10.53
CA SER A 357 -10.02 -22.38 -11.44
C SER A 357 -8.57 -22.45 -10.96
N ILE A 358 -8.21 -21.70 -9.92
CA ILE A 358 -6.91 -21.83 -9.26
C ILE A 358 -6.97 -22.99 -8.28
N THR A 359 -6.23 -24.07 -8.56
CA THR A 359 -6.30 -25.29 -7.76
C THR A 359 -5.36 -25.25 -6.54
N PRO A 360 -5.79 -25.84 -5.39
CA PRO A 360 -4.97 -25.93 -4.19
C PRO A 360 -3.64 -26.67 -4.41
N GLU A 361 -3.63 -27.68 -5.28
CA GLU A 361 -2.44 -28.49 -5.62
C GLU A 361 -1.37 -27.64 -6.32
N ASN A 362 -1.78 -26.74 -7.23
CA ASN A 362 -0.88 -25.79 -7.87
C ASN A 362 -0.26 -24.84 -6.86
N ILE A 363 -1.09 -24.28 -5.97
CA ILE A 363 -0.61 -23.37 -4.92
C ILE A 363 0.33 -24.08 -3.96
N PHE A 364 -0.02 -25.31 -3.54
CA PHE A 364 0.83 -26.12 -2.68
C PHE A 364 2.19 -26.41 -3.31
N SER A 365 2.20 -26.75 -4.61
CA SER A 365 3.44 -26.99 -5.36
C SER A 365 4.34 -25.74 -5.42
N LEU A 366 3.75 -24.55 -5.64
CA LEU A 366 4.46 -23.27 -5.61
C LEU A 366 5.02 -22.96 -4.22
N ILE A 367 4.23 -23.19 -3.17
CA ILE A 367 4.69 -23.00 -1.78
C ILE A 367 5.91 -23.90 -1.52
N LYS A 368 5.86 -25.18 -1.89
CA LYS A 368 6.99 -26.11 -1.69
C LYS A 368 8.26 -25.68 -2.43
N VAL A 369 8.14 -25.11 -3.64
CA VAL A 369 9.29 -24.57 -4.38
C VAL A 369 9.84 -23.34 -3.68
N THR A 370 8.97 -22.48 -3.16
CA THR A 370 9.35 -21.22 -2.50
C THR A 370 9.96 -21.44 -1.11
N MET A 371 9.62 -22.55 -0.44
CA MET A 371 10.16 -22.95 0.88
C MET A 371 11.58 -23.55 0.80
N ARG A 372 12.06 -23.91 -0.39
CA ARG A 372 13.43 -24.41 -0.62
C ARG A 372 14.43 -23.27 -0.75
#